data_90f9c74e96227ba74e3d4f0d64930584
#
_entry.id   90f9c74e96227ba74e3d4f0d64930584
#
_cell.length_a   1.000
_cell.length_b   1.000
_cell.length_c   1.000
_cell.angle_alpha   90.00
_cell.angle_beta   90.00
_cell.angle_gamma   90.00
#
_symmetry.space_group_name_H-M   'P 1'
#
loop_
_entity.id
_entity.type
_entity.pdbx_description
1 polymer ?
#
loop_
_entity_poly.entity_id
_entity_poly.type
_entity_poly.pdbx_seq_one_letter_code
_entity_poly.pdbx_strand_id
1 'polypeptide(L)'
;MLRDNHKLKDEAADDFTIRSQAEMMETMSSTMDTVTIILVVAAAFSLLVAGIGIMNIMLVSVTERTKEIGLRMAVGATGPVISLQFLIESVLISVTGGLIGVLVGVGASTFVSSFGMPSSVSAWSIYVSFLVCVFIGVLFGYIPAQKAANMDPIEAIRHE
;
A
#
# COMPACT_ATOMS: atom_id res chain seq x y z
N MET A 1 -31.27 42.31 15.86
CA MET A 1 -30.65 43.08 14.74
C MET A 1 -30.75 42.37 13.39
N LEU A 2 -30.23 41.15 13.16
CA LEU A 2 -30.36 40.49 11.84
C LEU A 2 -31.81 40.08 11.53
N ARG A 3 -32.53 39.52 12.46
CA ARG A 3 -33.96 39.19 12.32
C ARG A 3 -34.83 40.42 12.05
N ASP A 4 -34.49 41.56 12.68
CA ASP A 4 -35.22 42.83 12.49
C ASP A 4 -34.99 43.39 11.08
N ASN A 5 -33.78 43.26 10.53
CA ASN A 5 -33.45 43.70 9.18
C ASN A 5 -34.18 42.88 8.12
N HIS A 6 -34.39 41.57 8.36
CA HIS A 6 -35.10 40.67 7.44
C HIS A 6 -36.63 40.67 7.68
N LYS A 7 -37.14 41.50 8.65
CA LYS A 7 -38.57 41.66 8.95
C LYS A 7 -39.26 40.32 9.29
N LEU A 8 -38.52 39.36 9.91
CA LEU A 8 -39.05 38.06 10.29
C LEU A 8 -39.94 38.20 11.51
N LYS A 9 -41.12 37.55 11.49
CA LYS A 9 -42.01 37.45 12.65
C LYS A 9 -41.37 36.52 13.71
N ASP A 10 -41.70 36.71 14.97
CA ASP A 10 -41.08 35.98 16.09
C ASP A 10 -41.20 34.45 16.00
N GLU A 11 -42.18 33.92 15.29
CA GLU A 11 -42.38 32.49 15.04
C GLU A 11 -41.88 31.97 13.69
N ALA A 12 -41.34 32.84 12.82
CA ALA A 12 -40.82 32.42 11.52
C ALA A 12 -39.40 31.82 11.64
N ALA A 13 -39.15 30.75 10.89
CA ALA A 13 -37.80 30.18 10.80
C ALA A 13 -36.81 31.22 10.20
N ASP A 14 -35.58 31.23 10.70
CA ASP A 14 -34.55 32.13 10.21
C ASP A 14 -34.23 31.83 8.74
N ASP A 15 -34.25 32.84 7.88
CA ASP A 15 -33.90 32.77 6.47
C ASP A 15 -32.40 33.01 6.23
N PHE A 16 -31.62 33.13 7.31
CA PHE A 16 -30.17 33.28 7.28
C PHE A 16 -29.48 32.29 8.21
N THR A 17 -28.33 31.82 7.80
CA THR A 17 -27.45 30.95 8.57
C THR A 17 -26.21 31.74 9.00
N ILE A 18 -26.03 31.95 10.31
CA ILE A 18 -24.80 32.52 10.83
C ILE A 18 -23.80 31.38 10.98
N ARG A 19 -22.83 31.28 10.08
CA ARG A 19 -21.71 30.36 10.23
C ARG A 19 -20.55 31.09 10.88
N SER A 20 -20.10 30.57 12.02
CA SER A 20 -18.89 31.06 12.65
C SER A 20 -17.66 30.61 11.85
N GLN A 21 -16.58 31.35 11.90
CA GLN A 21 -15.31 30.95 11.27
C GLN A 21 -14.82 29.59 11.85
N ALA A 22 -15.12 29.29 13.11
CA ALA A 22 -14.82 28.01 13.71
C ALA A 22 -15.60 26.84 13.08
N GLU A 23 -16.91 27.01 12.82
CA GLU A 23 -17.73 26.00 12.15
C GLU A 23 -17.28 25.75 10.70
N MET A 24 -16.81 26.79 10.01
CA MET A 24 -16.24 26.64 8.66
C MET A 24 -14.93 25.84 8.71
N MET A 25 -14.07 26.11 9.68
CA MET A 25 -12.82 25.36 9.86
C MET A 25 -13.10 23.91 10.24
N GLU A 26 -14.06 23.64 11.11
CA GLU A 26 -14.45 22.29 11.49
C GLU A 26 -15.03 21.50 10.31
N THR A 27 -15.89 22.13 9.51
CA THR A 27 -16.44 21.53 8.29
C THR A 27 -15.34 21.22 7.27
N MET A 28 -14.37 22.11 7.12
CA MET A 28 -13.25 21.93 6.21
C MET A 28 -12.33 20.80 6.69
N SER A 29 -12.04 20.72 7.99
CA SER A 29 -11.28 19.64 8.59
C SER A 29 -11.95 18.28 8.40
N SER A 30 -13.25 18.18 8.71
CA SER A 30 -14.01 16.93 8.55
C SER A 30 -14.10 16.48 7.07
N THR A 31 -14.16 17.43 6.15
CA THR A 31 -14.11 17.14 4.71
C THR A 31 -12.74 16.59 4.31
N MET A 32 -11.65 17.20 4.79
CA MET A 32 -10.29 16.73 4.54
C MET A 32 -10.03 15.35 5.14
N ASP A 33 -10.55 15.08 6.33
CA ASP A 33 -10.47 13.75 6.96
C ASP A 33 -11.19 12.70 6.12
N THR A 34 -12.38 13.03 5.61
CA THR A 34 -13.14 12.13 4.73
C THR A 34 -12.39 11.84 3.43
N VAL A 35 -11.83 12.86 2.78
CA VAL A 35 -11.01 12.70 1.58
C VAL A 35 -9.78 11.84 1.87
N THR A 36 -9.12 12.07 2.99
CA THR A 36 -7.95 11.30 3.42
C THR A 36 -8.31 9.83 3.61
N ILE A 37 -9.42 9.51 4.27
CA ILE A 37 -9.89 8.14 4.45
C ILE A 37 -10.14 7.47 3.10
N ILE A 38 -10.81 8.15 2.17
CA ILE A 38 -11.07 7.61 0.82
C ILE A 38 -9.76 7.29 0.11
N LEU A 39 -8.78 8.19 0.18
CA LEU A 39 -7.46 7.98 -0.45
C LEU A 39 -6.70 6.82 0.19
N VAL A 40 -6.74 6.69 1.52
CA VAL A 40 -6.10 5.57 2.24
C VAL A 40 -6.76 4.24 1.86
N VAL A 41 -8.07 4.19 1.78
CA VAL A 41 -8.81 2.99 1.35
C VAL A 41 -8.44 2.62 -0.09
N ALA A 42 -8.42 3.59 -1.01
CA ALA A 42 -8.01 3.37 -2.39
C ALA A 42 -6.55 2.85 -2.49
N ALA A 43 -5.64 3.43 -1.71
CA ALA A 43 -4.26 2.98 -1.62
C ALA A 43 -4.15 1.55 -1.07
N ALA A 44 -4.94 1.19 -0.05
CA ALA A 44 -4.96 -0.15 0.51
C ALA A 44 -5.43 -1.19 -0.53
N PHE A 45 -6.49 -0.91 -1.30
CA PHE A 45 -6.91 -1.77 -2.40
C PHE A 45 -5.83 -1.90 -3.48
N SER A 46 -5.18 -0.81 -3.85
CA SER A 46 -4.07 -0.84 -4.82
C SER A 46 -2.91 -1.72 -4.34
N LEU A 47 -2.58 -1.65 -3.05
CA LEU A 47 -1.56 -2.50 -2.42
C LEU A 47 -1.95 -3.98 -2.42
N LEU A 48 -3.22 -4.31 -2.17
CA LEU A 48 -3.70 -5.69 -2.24
C LEU A 48 -3.55 -6.25 -3.66
N VAL A 49 -3.94 -5.48 -4.68
CA VAL A 49 -3.79 -5.89 -6.08
C VAL A 49 -2.32 -6.08 -6.45
N ALA A 50 -1.45 -5.15 -6.03
CA ALA A 50 0.00 -5.26 -6.23
C ALA A 50 0.59 -6.49 -5.53
N GLY A 51 0.15 -6.79 -4.30
CA GLY A 51 0.56 -7.98 -3.55
C GLY A 51 0.16 -9.28 -4.25
N ILE A 52 -1.06 -9.37 -4.78
CA ILE A 52 -1.51 -10.50 -5.59
C ILE A 52 -0.64 -10.62 -6.85
N GLY A 53 -0.23 -9.50 -7.46
CA GLY A 53 0.71 -9.47 -8.57
C GLY A 53 2.06 -10.10 -8.21
N ILE A 54 2.64 -9.73 -7.07
CA ILE A 54 3.89 -10.32 -6.55
C ILE A 54 3.71 -11.82 -6.35
N MET A 55 2.64 -12.24 -5.71
CA MET A 55 2.34 -13.65 -5.47
C MET A 55 2.27 -14.44 -6.79
N ASN A 56 1.59 -13.92 -7.80
CA ASN A 56 1.44 -14.58 -9.09
C ASN A 56 2.79 -14.72 -9.81
N ILE A 57 3.61 -13.65 -9.85
CA ILE A 57 4.96 -13.68 -10.43
C ILE A 57 5.82 -14.72 -9.71
N MET A 58 5.78 -14.75 -8.39
CA MET A 58 6.54 -15.71 -7.58
C MET A 58 6.07 -17.16 -7.79
N LEU A 59 4.75 -17.38 -7.93
CA LEU A 59 4.23 -18.73 -8.25
C LEU A 59 4.72 -19.21 -9.62
N VAL A 60 4.73 -18.35 -10.63
CA VAL A 60 5.29 -18.68 -11.94
C VAL A 60 6.78 -18.95 -11.82
N SER A 61 7.55 -18.11 -11.14
CA SER A 61 8.99 -18.29 -10.92
C SER A 61 9.29 -19.63 -10.22
N VAL A 62 8.51 -20.03 -9.22
CA VAL A 62 8.65 -21.33 -8.55
C VAL A 62 8.39 -22.48 -9.52
N THR A 63 7.36 -22.38 -10.36
CA THR A 63 7.06 -23.44 -11.35
C THR A 63 8.12 -23.55 -12.43
N GLU A 64 8.64 -22.44 -12.94
CA GLU A 64 9.71 -22.42 -13.93
C GLU A 64 11.03 -22.97 -13.38
N ARG A 65 11.31 -22.77 -12.08
CA ARG A 65 12.52 -23.23 -11.40
C ARG A 65 12.35 -24.57 -10.68
N THR A 66 11.30 -25.33 -10.95
CA THR A 66 10.97 -26.59 -10.24
C THR A 66 12.14 -27.58 -10.25
N LYS A 67 12.79 -27.81 -11.41
CA LYS A 67 13.96 -28.70 -11.52
C LYS A 67 15.15 -28.21 -10.70
N GLU A 68 15.41 -26.90 -10.70
CA GLU A 68 16.50 -26.29 -9.94
C GLU A 68 16.29 -26.46 -8.44
N ILE A 69 15.05 -26.24 -7.97
CA ILE A 69 14.65 -26.44 -6.57
C ILE A 69 14.83 -27.91 -6.18
N GLY A 70 14.32 -28.84 -7.00
CA GLY A 70 14.46 -30.27 -6.80
C GLY A 70 15.92 -30.71 -6.72
N LEU A 71 16.79 -30.20 -7.59
CA LEU A 71 18.22 -30.49 -7.56
C LEU A 71 18.90 -29.99 -6.28
N ARG A 72 18.57 -28.76 -5.83
CA ARG A 72 19.09 -28.24 -4.56
C ARG A 72 18.68 -29.08 -3.37
N MET A 73 17.40 -29.53 -3.34
CA MET A 73 16.90 -30.42 -2.29
C MET A 73 17.60 -31.79 -2.34
N ALA A 74 17.83 -32.34 -3.52
CA ALA A 74 18.54 -33.63 -3.70
C ALA A 74 19.99 -33.59 -3.19
N VAL A 75 20.68 -32.44 -3.28
CA VAL A 75 22.02 -32.25 -2.73
C VAL A 75 22.04 -31.78 -1.27
N GLY A 76 20.87 -31.76 -0.59
CA GLY A 76 20.76 -31.55 0.85
C GLY A 76 20.20 -30.20 1.28
N ALA A 77 19.68 -29.34 0.40
CA ALA A 77 18.99 -28.15 0.82
C ALA A 77 17.68 -28.50 1.51
N THR A 78 17.45 -27.90 2.70
CA THR A 78 16.22 -28.12 3.47
C THR A 78 15.10 -27.18 3.00
N GLY A 79 13.84 -27.60 3.15
CA GLY A 79 12.67 -26.80 2.79
C GLY A 79 12.69 -25.37 3.37
N PRO A 80 13.02 -25.16 4.67
CA PRO A 80 13.15 -23.82 5.24
C PRO A 80 14.17 -22.92 4.53
N VAL A 81 15.28 -23.45 4.05
CA VAL A 81 16.29 -22.69 3.30
C VAL A 81 15.73 -22.22 1.95
N ILE A 82 15.02 -23.11 1.25
CA ILE A 82 14.34 -22.77 0.00
C ILE A 82 13.25 -21.74 0.24
N SER A 83 12.42 -21.93 1.25
CA SER A 83 11.37 -20.97 1.63
C SER A 83 11.95 -19.58 1.91
N LEU A 84 13.02 -19.51 2.70
CA LEU A 84 13.69 -18.25 3.04
C LEU A 84 14.24 -17.55 1.81
N GLN A 85 14.81 -18.29 0.86
CA GLN A 85 15.32 -17.73 -0.40
C GLN A 85 14.22 -17.03 -1.19
N PHE A 86 13.08 -17.70 -1.43
CA PHE A 86 11.95 -17.13 -2.15
C PHE A 86 11.28 -15.97 -1.39
N LEU A 87 11.26 -16.04 -0.05
CA LEU A 87 10.74 -14.96 0.77
C LEU A 87 11.62 -13.70 0.66
N ILE A 88 12.93 -13.85 0.68
CA ILE A 88 13.86 -12.74 0.46
C ILE A 88 13.68 -12.15 -0.93
N GLU A 89 13.50 -12.98 -1.96
CA GLU A 89 13.27 -12.53 -3.34
C GLU A 89 11.99 -11.68 -3.44
N SER A 90 10.88 -12.10 -2.83
CA SER A 90 9.63 -11.33 -2.80
C SER A 90 9.76 -10.01 -2.03
N VAL A 91 10.47 -10.00 -0.92
CA VAL A 91 10.75 -8.78 -0.14
C VAL A 91 11.62 -7.82 -0.94
N LEU A 92 12.64 -8.29 -1.66
CA LEU A 92 13.48 -7.46 -2.51
C LEU A 92 12.68 -6.81 -3.64
N ILE A 93 11.77 -7.54 -4.29
CA ILE A 93 10.87 -7.00 -5.31
C ILE A 93 10.00 -5.89 -4.70
N SER A 94 9.42 -6.14 -3.54
CA SER A 94 8.56 -5.18 -2.85
C SER A 94 9.32 -3.93 -2.38
N VAL A 95 10.53 -4.10 -1.83
CA VAL A 95 11.40 -3.00 -1.38
C VAL A 95 11.86 -2.13 -2.54
N THR A 96 12.28 -2.73 -3.66
CA THR A 96 12.68 -1.97 -4.84
C THR A 96 11.52 -1.17 -5.42
N GLY A 97 10.32 -1.76 -5.51
CA GLY A 97 9.10 -1.06 -5.89
C GLY A 97 8.76 0.07 -4.90
N GLY A 98 8.89 -0.18 -3.61
CA GLY A 98 8.69 0.82 -2.56
C GLY A 98 9.65 2.00 -2.64
N LEU A 99 10.94 1.77 -2.91
CA LEU A 99 11.92 2.84 -3.12
C LEU A 99 11.57 3.72 -4.33
N ILE A 100 11.22 3.08 -5.44
CA ILE A 100 10.77 3.82 -6.64
C ILE A 100 9.50 4.61 -6.32
N GLY A 101 8.54 4.02 -5.62
CA GLY A 101 7.31 4.69 -5.21
C GLY A 101 7.56 5.91 -4.31
N VAL A 102 8.48 5.82 -3.35
CA VAL A 102 8.89 6.94 -2.50
C VAL A 102 9.54 8.04 -3.32
N LEU A 103 10.45 7.70 -4.24
CA LEU A 103 11.09 8.68 -5.11
C LEU A 103 10.09 9.42 -5.98
N VAL A 104 9.15 8.70 -6.59
CA VAL A 104 8.06 9.29 -7.40
C VAL A 104 7.15 10.15 -6.53
N GLY A 105 6.77 9.67 -5.34
CA GLY A 105 5.90 10.41 -4.43
C GLY A 105 6.53 11.72 -3.91
N VAL A 106 7.80 11.68 -3.52
CA VAL A 106 8.55 12.88 -3.11
C VAL A 106 8.73 13.82 -4.29
N GLY A 107 9.07 13.30 -5.48
CA GLY A 107 9.19 14.08 -6.70
C GLY A 107 7.89 14.77 -7.10
N ALA A 108 6.76 14.07 -7.04
CA ALA A 108 5.44 14.64 -7.30
C ALA A 108 5.07 15.72 -6.28
N SER A 109 5.36 15.50 -4.99
CA SER A 109 5.11 16.48 -3.94
C SER A 109 5.93 17.77 -4.14
N THR A 110 7.21 17.65 -4.48
CA THR A 110 8.06 18.81 -4.77
C THR A 110 7.64 19.55 -6.03
N PHE A 111 7.20 18.81 -7.05
CA PHE A 111 6.66 19.40 -8.28
C PHE A 111 5.39 20.21 -8.00
N VAL A 112 4.44 19.67 -7.24
CA VAL A 112 3.21 20.40 -6.84
C VAL A 112 3.55 21.65 -6.02
N SER A 113 4.55 21.55 -5.12
CA SER A 113 5.01 22.69 -4.33
C SER A 113 5.55 23.84 -5.21
N SER A 114 6.15 23.55 -6.36
CA SER A 114 6.65 24.58 -7.29
C SER A 114 5.54 25.42 -7.95
N PHE A 115 4.29 24.95 -7.94
CA PHE A 115 3.13 25.71 -8.38
C PHE A 115 2.49 26.57 -7.28
N GLY A 116 3.16 26.74 -6.14
CA GLY A 116 2.68 27.58 -5.03
C GLY A 116 1.70 26.89 -4.09
N MET A 117 1.46 25.60 -4.24
CA MET A 117 0.66 24.82 -3.31
C MET A 117 1.55 24.31 -2.17
N PRO A 118 1.28 24.65 -0.89
CA PRO A 118 2.09 24.16 0.23
C PRO A 118 1.96 22.65 0.33
N SER A 119 3.06 21.95 0.08
CA SER A 119 3.15 20.51 0.15
C SER A 119 4.37 20.12 0.98
N SER A 120 4.18 19.26 1.96
CA SER A 120 5.27 18.76 2.82
C SER A 120 5.19 17.25 2.96
N VAL A 121 6.30 16.57 2.70
CA VAL A 121 6.42 15.13 2.93
C VAL A 121 6.99 14.89 4.31
N SER A 122 6.24 14.21 5.17
CA SER A 122 6.72 13.83 6.48
C SER A 122 7.68 12.63 6.39
N ALA A 123 8.80 12.68 7.09
CA ALA A 123 9.71 11.54 7.22
C ALA A 123 8.98 10.30 7.78
N TRP A 124 8.03 10.51 8.69
CA TRP A 124 7.19 9.43 9.23
C TRP A 124 6.40 8.70 8.15
N SER A 125 5.82 9.42 7.19
CA SER A 125 5.09 8.82 6.06
C SER A 125 5.99 7.95 5.19
N ILE A 126 7.25 8.34 4.98
CA ILE A 126 8.23 7.53 4.24
C ILE A 126 8.53 6.22 4.98
N TYR A 127 8.77 6.29 6.29
CA TYR A 127 9.03 5.08 7.10
C TYR A 127 7.85 4.12 7.10
N VAL A 128 6.64 4.63 7.30
CA VAL A 128 5.42 3.81 7.29
C VAL A 128 5.20 3.17 5.92
N SER A 129 5.36 3.92 4.84
CA SER A 129 5.23 3.39 3.47
C SER A 129 6.22 2.24 3.22
N PHE A 130 7.47 2.41 3.66
CA PHE A 130 8.50 1.39 3.51
C PHE A 130 8.19 0.12 4.32
N LEU A 131 7.74 0.28 5.57
CA LEU A 131 7.29 -0.82 6.43
C LEU A 131 6.13 -1.61 5.80
N VAL A 132 5.16 -0.89 5.25
CA VAL A 132 4.02 -1.50 4.55
C VAL A 132 4.48 -2.29 3.31
N CYS A 133 5.43 -1.76 2.52
CA CYS A 133 6.00 -2.48 1.38
C CYS A 133 6.67 -3.79 1.80
N VAL A 134 7.49 -3.77 2.86
CA VAL A 134 8.12 -4.99 3.40
C VAL A 134 7.06 -5.99 3.85
N PHE A 135 6.05 -5.52 4.60
CA PHE A 135 4.96 -6.36 5.08
C PHE A 135 4.20 -7.04 3.92
N ILE A 136 3.89 -6.31 2.86
CA ILE A 136 3.24 -6.85 1.65
C ILE A 136 4.14 -7.89 0.97
N GLY A 137 5.43 -7.63 0.82
CA GLY A 137 6.39 -8.59 0.27
C GLY A 137 6.44 -9.90 1.05
N VAL A 138 6.45 -9.83 2.38
CA VAL A 138 6.41 -11.01 3.25
C VAL A 138 5.06 -11.73 3.15
N LEU A 139 3.95 -10.99 3.25
CA LEU A 139 2.60 -11.56 3.26
C LEU A 139 2.29 -12.33 1.97
N PHE A 140 2.52 -11.71 0.82
CA PHE A 140 2.20 -12.32 -0.47
C PHE A 140 3.33 -13.22 -1.02
N GLY A 141 4.56 -13.09 -0.53
CA GLY A 141 5.67 -13.98 -0.84
C GLY A 141 5.64 -15.29 -0.05
N TYR A 142 4.93 -15.33 1.07
CA TYR A 142 4.93 -16.51 1.96
C TYR A 142 4.30 -17.75 1.29
N ILE A 143 3.17 -17.59 0.60
CA ILE A 143 2.47 -18.70 -0.07
C ILE A 143 3.35 -19.36 -1.14
N PRO A 144 3.94 -18.65 -2.13
CA PRO A 144 4.83 -19.25 -3.11
C PRO A 144 6.11 -19.81 -2.48
N ALA A 145 6.66 -19.17 -1.45
CA ALA A 145 7.83 -19.66 -0.74
C ALA A 145 7.55 -21.02 -0.04
N GLN A 146 6.41 -21.16 0.59
CA GLN A 146 5.99 -22.44 1.16
C GLN A 146 5.75 -23.52 0.10
N LYS A 147 5.16 -23.14 -1.04
CA LYS A 147 4.97 -24.09 -2.15
C LYS A 147 6.30 -24.63 -2.66
N ALA A 148 7.31 -23.77 -2.80
CA ALA A 148 8.66 -24.18 -3.17
C ALA A 148 9.32 -25.10 -2.13
N ALA A 149 9.14 -24.79 -0.84
CA ALA A 149 9.72 -25.57 0.26
C ALA A 149 9.15 -26.97 0.43
N ASN A 150 7.90 -27.18 0.02
CA ASN A 150 7.17 -28.44 0.19
C ASN A 150 7.16 -29.31 -1.10
N MET A 151 8.00 -29.00 -2.07
CA MET A 151 8.13 -29.83 -3.27
C MET A 151 8.81 -31.16 -2.96
N ASP A 152 8.35 -32.24 -3.60
CA ASP A 152 9.06 -33.51 -3.59
C ASP A 152 10.24 -33.44 -4.56
N PRO A 153 11.49 -33.65 -4.11
CA PRO A 153 12.67 -33.59 -4.96
C PRO A 153 12.61 -34.55 -6.15
N ILE A 154 12.00 -35.73 -5.96
CA ILE A 154 11.91 -36.78 -7.00
C ILE A 154 10.96 -36.34 -8.11
N GLU A 155 9.77 -35.82 -7.71
CA GLU A 155 8.80 -35.32 -8.67
C GLU A 155 9.30 -34.06 -9.37
N ALA A 156 9.97 -33.17 -8.65
CA ALA A 156 10.50 -31.92 -9.19
C ALA A 156 11.56 -32.15 -10.28
N ILE A 157 12.40 -33.19 -10.14
CA ILE A 157 13.43 -33.52 -11.15
C ILE A 157 12.80 -34.22 -12.38
N ARG A 158 11.71 -35.00 -12.16
CA ARG A 158 11.02 -35.75 -13.23
C ARG A 158 10.08 -34.89 -14.05
N HIS A 159 9.78 -33.67 -13.61
CA HIS A 159 8.87 -32.75 -14.31
C HIS A 159 9.47 -32.32 -15.66
N GLU A 160 8.81 -32.70 -16.75
CA GLU A 160 9.10 -32.23 -18.11
C GLU A 160 8.35 -30.94 -18.43
#